data_8a457cd6504a73106781e879beb698ab
#
_entry.id   8a457cd6504a73106781e879beb698ab
#
_cell.length_a   1.000
_cell.length_b   1.000
_cell.length_c   1.000
_cell.angle_alpha   90.00
_cell.angle_beta   90.00
_cell.angle_gamma   90.00
#
_symmetry.space_group_name_H-M   'P 1'
#
loop_
_entity.id
_entity.type
_entity.pdbx_description
1 polymer ?
#
loop_
_entity_poly.entity_id
_entity_poly.type
_entity_poly.pdbx_seq_one_letter_code
_entity_poly.pdbx_strand_id
1 'polypeptide(L)'
;MTKHIGTVTQVIGPVLDIRFADHQLPPLLNAIEVPVKDTTIVAEVAQHIGDNVVRCIAMGSTDGLQRGTEAVDTGAPISVPVGEACLGRVFNLLGQPIDNGEAPQTEERWPIHRPAPSYEEQEPATEILETGIKVVDLICPYAKGGKIGLFGGAGVGKTVLIMELINNVAKQHGGISVFTGDGERTREGNDLYREMTESGVISKTAMVYDQMNEPPGARMRVGLSGLTMAEYFRDVKHQDVLLFIDNIFRFTQAGSEVSALLGRMPSAVGYQPTLATEMGALQERITSTKNGSITSVQAVYVPADDLTDPAPATTFAHLDATTVLDRGIASLGIYPAVDPLDSTSRILSPEVVGKDHYDTARAVQQMLQRYKELQDIIAIMGMDELSEEDKITVNRARKVQRFLSQPFEVAEQFTGYQGRYVPLKETIRSFQEIIAGKHDHIPESYFLYKGSIDEVVEAYNKEA
;
A
#
# COMPACT_ATOMS: atom_id res chain seq x y z
N MET A 1 -36.08 12.95 -9.78
CA MET A 1 -36.08 11.70 -10.58
C MET A 1 -36.98 10.71 -9.85
N THR A 2 -37.87 10.04 -10.54
CA THR A 2 -38.68 8.95 -9.97
C THR A 2 -37.76 7.80 -9.58
N LYS A 3 -37.70 7.46 -8.30
CA LYS A 3 -36.94 6.32 -7.83
C LYS A 3 -37.58 5.03 -8.34
N HIS A 4 -36.79 4.16 -8.99
CA HIS A 4 -37.27 2.85 -9.40
C HIS A 4 -37.25 1.91 -8.20
N ILE A 5 -38.38 1.24 -7.97
CA ILE A 5 -38.53 0.31 -6.84
C ILE A 5 -38.60 -1.11 -7.38
N GLY A 6 -37.77 -1.97 -6.87
CA GLY A 6 -37.78 -3.39 -7.15
C GLY A 6 -38.14 -4.21 -5.92
N THR A 7 -38.15 -5.52 -6.08
CA THR A 7 -38.46 -6.50 -5.03
C THR A 7 -37.39 -7.58 -4.99
N VAL A 8 -36.87 -7.87 -3.81
CA VAL A 8 -35.94 -8.96 -3.61
C VAL A 8 -36.62 -10.30 -3.88
N THR A 9 -36.12 -11.05 -4.86
CA THR A 9 -36.66 -12.35 -5.25
C THR A 9 -35.88 -13.53 -4.69
N GLN A 10 -34.58 -13.33 -4.48
CA GLN A 10 -33.68 -14.36 -3.97
C GLN A 10 -32.54 -13.75 -3.15
N VAL A 11 -32.12 -14.46 -2.11
CA VAL A 11 -30.93 -14.15 -1.30
C VAL A 11 -30.05 -15.37 -1.25
N ILE A 12 -28.80 -15.26 -1.71
CA ILE A 12 -27.81 -16.34 -1.73
C ILE A 12 -26.52 -15.80 -1.07
N GLY A 13 -26.44 -15.87 0.26
CA GLY A 13 -25.36 -15.25 1.00
C GLY A 13 -25.23 -13.76 0.67
N PRO A 14 -24.08 -13.29 0.19
CA PRO A 14 -23.86 -11.88 -0.15
C PRO A 14 -24.49 -11.45 -1.50
N VAL A 15 -25.14 -12.35 -2.22
CA VAL A 15 -25.71 -12.08 -3.55
C VAL A 15 -27.24 -12.00 -3.46
N LEU A 16 -27.80 -10.95 -4.05
CA LEU A 16 -29.25 -10.67 -4.09
C LEU A 16 -29.73 -10.65 -5.53
N ASP A 17 -30.88 -11.29 -5.80
CA ASP A 17 -31.62 -11.10 -7.04
C ASP A 17 -32.80 -10.18 -6.77
N ILE A 18 -32.93 -9.11 -7.56
CA ILE A 18 -33.94 -8.08 -7.40
C ILE A 18 -34.67 -7.89 -8.73
N ARG A 19 -35.97 -7.99 -8.70
CA ARG A 19 -36.85 -7.77 -9.88
C ARG A 19 -37.36 -6.35 -9.90
N PHE A 20 -37.28 -5.70 -11.05
CA PHE A 20 -37.84 -4.39 -11.33
C PHE A 20 -38.99 -4.48 -12.33
N ALA A 21 -39.77 -3.42 -12.46
CA ALA A 21 -40.79 -3.32 -13.49
C ALA A 21 -40.17 -3.18 -14.90
N ASP A 22 -40.98 -3.43 -15.93
CA ASP A 22 -40.53 -3.26 -17.31
C ASP A 22 -39.96 -1.85 -17.55
N HIS A 23 -38.86 -1.79 -18.27
CA HIS A 23 -38.12 -0.55 -18.58
C HIS A 23 -37.58 0.24 -17.36
N GLN A 24 -37.53 -0.38 -16.18
CA GLN A 24 -36.97 0.23 -14.95
C GLN A 24 -35.71 -0.49 -14.42
N LEU A 25 -35.09 -1.29 -15.25
CA LEU A 25 -33.93 -2.05 -14.88
C LEU A 25 -32.74 -1.12 -14.58
N PRO A 26 -32.11 -1.20 -13.37
CA PRO A 26 -30.97 -0.38 -13.03
C PRO A 26 -29.76 -0.69 -13.93
N PRO A 27 -28.98 0.31 -14.32
CA PRO A 27 -27.69 0.09 -14.96
C PRO A 27 -26.73 -0.74 -14.09
N LEU A 28 -25.76 -1.39 -14.73
CA LEU A 28 -24.67 -2.05 -14.00
C LEU A 28 -23.95 -1.04 -13.11
N LEU A 29 -23.49 -1.51 -11.96
CA LEU A 29 -22.79 -0.75 -10.92
C LEU A 29 -23.64 0.24 -10.12
N ASN A 30 -24.91 0.42 -10.44
CA ASN A 30 -25.79 1.23 -9.60
C ASN A 30 -25.89 0.66 -8.18
N ALA A 31 -25.95 1.58 -7.21
CA ALA A 31 -26.24 1.27 -5.83
C ALA A 31 -27.75 1.10 -5.61
N ILE A 32 -28.12 -0.01 -5.00
CA ILE A 32 -29.49 -0.34 -4.64
C ILE A 32 -29.59 -0.33 -3.11
N GLU A 33 -30.53 0.43 -2.57
CA GLU A 33 -30.82 0.48 -1.14
C GLU A 33 -31.91 -0.52 -0.77
N VAL A 34 -31.63 -1.41 0.16
CA VAL A 34 -32.58 -2.43 0.64
C VAL A 34 -32.78 -2.23 2.14
N PRO A 35 -33.90 -1.66 2.57
CA PRO A 35 -34.20 -1.46 3.99
C PRO A 35 -34.46 -2.79 4.68
N VAL A 36 -33.78 -3.03 5.81
CA VAL A 36 -33.92 -4.23 6.64
C VAL A 36 -34.05 -3.80 8.10
N LYS A 37 -35.25 -3.88 8.66
CA LYS A 37 -35.55 -3.41 10.02
C LYS A 37 -35.10 -1.94 10.21
N ASP A 38 -34.13 -1.74 11.10
CA ASP A 38 -33.61 -0.42 11.47
C ASP A 38 -32.38 0.00 10.64
N THR A 39 -31.97 -0.83 9.67
CA THR A 39 -30.77 -0.59 8.85
C THR A 39 -31.10 -0.63 7.37
N THR A 40 -30.22 -0.08 6.56
CA THR A 40 -30.29 -0.17 5.10
C THR A 40 -29.05 -0.86 4.58
N ILE A 41 -29.24 -1.94 3.81
CA ILE A 41 -28.17 -2.62 3.10
C ILE A 41 -28.01 -1.93 1.75
N VAL A 42 -26.78 -1.62 1.37
CA VAL A 42 -26.47 -1.18 0.01
C VAL A 42 -25.96 -2.38 -0.77
N ALA A 43 -26.52 -2.60 -1.94
CA ALA A 43 -26.09 -3.63 -2.89
C ALA A 43 -25.72 -2.98 -4.23
N GLU A 44 -24.75 -3.54 -4.92
CA GLU A 44 -24.28 -3.07 -6.21
C GLU A 44 -24.74 -4.01 -7.32
N VAL A 45 -25.30 -3.47 -8.39
CA VAL A 45 -25.74 -4.25 -9.56
C VAL A 45 -24.53 -4.83 -10.27
N ALA A 46 -24.42 -6.17 -10.28
CA ALA A 46 -23.30 -6.90 -10.92
C ALA A 46 -23.68 -7.47 -12.29
N GLN A 47 -24.94 -7.91 -12.48
CA GLN A 47 -25.39 -8.56 -13.71
C GLN A 47 -26.89 -8.30 -13.96
N HIS A 48 -27.26 -8.28 -15.23
CA HIS A 48 -28.65 -8.46 -15.68
C HIS A 48 -28.84 -9.93 -16.05
N ILE A 49 -29.76 -10.62 -15.39
CA ILE A 49 -29.94 -12.07 -15.55
C ILE A 49 -31.22 -12.46 -16.33
N GLY A 50 -31.91 -11.50 -16.92
CA GLY A 50 -33.16 -11.69 -17.66
C GLY A 50 -34.41 -11.49 -16.79
N ASP A 51 -35.58 -11.51 -17.40
CA ASP A 51 -36.88 -11.36 -16.73
C ASP A 51 -36.98 -10.12 -15.80
N ASN A 52 -36.36 -9.03 -16.19
CA ASN A 52 -36.28 -7.80 -15.40
C ASN A 52 -35.62 -7.97 -14.02
N VAL A 53 -34.75 -8.97 -13.89
CA VAL A 53 -34.02 -9.26 -12.66
C VAL A 53 -32.57 -8.84 -12.79
N VAL A 54 -32.08 -8.12 -11.77
CA VAL A 54 -30.66 -7.83 -11.60
C VAL A 54 -30.08 -8.66 -10.48
N ARG A 55 -28.86 -9.14 -10.66
CA ARG A 55 -28.07 -9.78 -9.62
C ARG A 55 -27.12 -8.77 -9.02
N CYS A 56 -27.21 -8.61 -7.70
CA CYS A 56 -26.46 -7.62 -6.94
C CYS A 56 -25.55 -8.27 -5.91
N ILE A 57 -24.48 -7.58 -5.57
CA ILE A 57 -23.56 -7.94 -4.48
C ILE A 57 -23.82 -7.00 -3.31
N ALA A 58 -24.16 -7.55 -2.15
CA ALA A 58 -24.38 -6.77 -0.95
C ALA A 58 -23.07 -6.26 -0.34
N MET A 59 -23.07 -5.00 0.09
CA MET A 59 -21.94 -4.36 0.77
C MET A 59 -22.00 -4.52 2.31
N GLY A 60 -23.06 -5.08 2.83
CA GLY A 60 -23.28 -5.36 4.24
C GLY A 60 -23.85 -6.76 4.44
N SER A 61 -24.03 -7.18 5.71
CA SER A 61 -24.64 -8.48 6.03
C SER A 61 -26.06 -8.56 5.49
N THR A 62 -26.40 -9.68 4.87
CA THR A 62 -27.75 -10.00 4.38
C THR A 62 -28.59 -10.73 5.42
N ASP A 63 -28.11 -10.86 6.65
CA ASP A 63 -28.81 -11.56 7.73
C ASP A 63 -30.16 -10.92 8.04
N GLY A 64 -31.19 -11.72 8.01
CA GLY A 64 -32.57 -11.27 8.25
C GLY A 64 -33.28 -10.66 7.05
N LEU A 65 -32.61 -10.54 5.90
CA LEU A 65 -33.23 -10.10 4.65
C LEU A 65 -34.18 -11.18 4.12
N GLN A 66 -35.40 -10.76 3.78
CA GLN A 66 -36.44 -11.67 3.29
C GLN A 66 -36.79 -11.43 1.83
N ARG A 67 -37.22 -12.46 1.14
CA ARG A 67 -37.86 -12.34 -0.16
C ARG A 67 -39.08 -11.44 -0.03
N GLY A 68 -39.34 -10.63 -1.04
CA GLY A 68 -40.44 -9.66 -1.05
C GLY A 68 -40.07 -8.29 -0.44
N THR A 69 -38.88 -8.13 0.12
CA THR A 69 -38.42 -6.82 0.61
C THR A 69 -38.28 -5.84 -0.56
N GLU A 70 -38.73 -4.60 -0.37
CA GLU A 70 -38.52 -3.54 -1.34
C GLU A 70 -37.03 -3.19 -1.48
N ALA A 71 -36.66 -2.85 -2.69
CA ALA A 71 -35.31 -2.38 -3.03
C ALA A 71 -35.38 -1.16 -3.91
N VAL A 72 -34.65 -0.12 -3.59
CA VAL A 72 -34.73 1.19 -4.25
C VAL A 72 -33.45 1.45 -5.04
N ASP A 73 -33.59 1.63 -6.35
CA ASP A 73 -32.47 2.11 -7.17
C ASP A 73 -32.16 3.57 -6.83
N THR A 74 -30.92 3.84 -6.42
CA THR A 74 -30.47 5.22 -6.14
C THR A 74 -30.26 6.05 -7.41
N GLY A 75 -30.21 5.41 -8.58
CA GLY A 75 -29.96 6.04 -9.87
C GLY A 75 -28.47 6.37 -10.13
N ALA A 76 -27.58 5.94 -9.26
CA ALA A 76 -26.13 6.19 -9.38
C ALA A 76 -25.31 5.07 -8.73
N PRO A 77 -24.02 4.93 -9.10
CA PRO A 77 -23.09 4.05 -8.40
C PRO A 77 -22.84 4.49 -6.96
N ILE A 78 -22.21 3.63 -6.17
CA ILE A 78 -21.70 3.97 -4.84
C ILE A 78 -20.75 5.17 -4.97
N SER A 79 -20.93 6.16 -4.12
CA SER A 79 -20.11 7.36 -4.07
C SER A 79 -19.54 7.59 -2.65
N VAL A 80 -18.43 8.30 -2.58
CA VAL A 80 -17.77 8.67 -1.32
C VAL A 80 -17.59 10.18 -1.25
N PRO A 81 -17.57 10.76 -0.03
CA PRO A 81 -17.20 12.16 0.13
C PRO A 81 -15.75 12.37 -0.27
N VAL A 82 -15.43 13.51 -0.83
CA VAL A 82 -14.08 13.88 -1.25
C VAL A 82 -13.72 15.26 -0.72
N GLY A 83 -12.44 15.55 -0.66
CA GLY A 83 -11.92 16.86 -0.27
C GLY A 83 -11.29 16.89 1.12
N GLU A 84 -10.88 18.08 1.52
CA GLU A 84 -10.12 18.32 2.76
C GLU A 84 -10.91 17.95 4.03
N ALA A 85 -12.25 17.98 3.97
CA ALA A 85 -13.09 17.54 5.08
C ALA A 85 -12.94 16.06 5.44
N CYS A 86 -12.35 15.26 4.56
CA CYS A 86 -12.06 13.84 4.80
C CYS A 86 -10.73 13.62 5.55
N LEU A 87 -9.85 14.61 5.62
CA LEU A 87 -8.56 14.48 6.30
C LEU A 87 -8.74 14.37 7.81
N GLY A 88 -7.96 13.49 8.40
CA GLY A 88 -8.05 13.20 9.83
C GLY A 88 -9.20 12.28 10.22
N ARG A 89 -9.94 11.75 9.25
CA ARG A 89 -11.17 11.00 9.46
C ARG A 89 -11.03 9.56 8.99
N VAL A 90 -11.89 8.71 9.53
CA VAL A 90 -11.99 7.29 9.16
C VAL A 90 -13.39 6.96 8.65
N PHE A 91 -13.46 6.36 7.48
CA PHE A 91 -14.70 6.03 6.78
C PHE A 91 -14.79 4.53 6.47
N ASN A 92 -16.01 4.04 6.29
CA ASN A 92 -16.25 2.77 5.61
C ASN A 92 -16.26 2.96 4.08
N LEU A 93 -16.46 1.88 3.33
CA LEU A 93 -16.48 1.92 1.86
C LEU A 93 -17.58 2.83 1.28
N LEU A 94 -18.66 3.08 2.01
CA LEU A 94 -19.77 3.96 1.60
C LEU A 94 -19.51 5.43 1.94
N GLY A 95 -18.33 5.74 2.52
CA GLY A 95 -17.98 7.07 2.96
C GLY A 95 -18.73 7.51 4.21
N GLN A 96 -19.23 6.58 5.00
CA GLN A 96 -19.81 6.86 6.32
C GLN A 96 -18.72 6.88 7.37
N PRO A 97 -18.71 7.87 8.28
CA PRO A 97 -17.72 7.93 9.35
C PRO A 97 -17.85 6.73 10.30
N ILE A 98 -16.72 6.15 10.67
CA ILE A 98 -16.63 5.08 11.67
C ILE A 98 -15.75 5.48 12.86
N ASP A 99 -15.34 6.74 12.93
CA ASP A 99 -14.52 7.35 13.98
C ASP A 99 -15.36 8.05 15.07
N ASN A 100 -16.66 7.76 15.14
CA ASN A 100 -17.64 8.41 16.01
C ASN A 100 -17.80 9.93 15.78
N GLY A 101 -17.25 10.46 14.69
CA GLY A 101 -17.44 11.85 14.28
C GLY A 101 -18.71 12.06 13.45
N GLU A 102 -19.10 13.30 13.29
CA GLU A 102 -20.19 13.67 12.37
C GLU A 102 -19.79 13.44 10.91
N ALA A 103 -20.79 13.35 10.03
CA ALA A 103 -20.53 13.28 8.59
C ALA A 103 -19.70 14.50 8.14
N PRO A 104 -18.74 14.32 7.22
CA PRO A 104 -17.93 15.44 6.75
C PRO A 104 -18.79 16.49 6.08
N GLN A 105 -18.52 17.75 6.37
CA GLN A 105 -19.23 18.88 5.75
C GLN A 105 -18.71 19.11 4.33
N THR A 106 -19.11 18.26 3.43
CA THR A 106 -18.86 18.39 2.00
C THR A 106 -20.09 17.96 1.21
N GLU A 107 -20.46 18.76 0.23
CA GLU A 107 -21.53 18.40 -0.72
C GLU A 107 -20.97 17.59 -1.89
N GLU A 108 -19.66 17.56 -2.07
CA GLU A 108 -19.01 16.89 -3.19
C GLU A 108 -18.76 15.41 -2.86
N ARG A 109 -19.38 14.56 -3.69
CA ARG A 109 -19.21 13.10 -3.63
C ARG A 109 -18.88 12.59 -5.03
N TRP A 110 -17.92 11.68 -5.08
CA TRP A 110 -17.49 11.07 -6.33
C TRP A 110 -17.83 9.59 -6.36
N PRO A 111 -18.26 9.06 -7.53
CA PRO A 111 -18.49 7.64 -7.68
C PRO A 111 -17.19 6.87 -7.57
N ILE A 112 -17.23 5.70 -6.94
CA ILE A 112 -16.05 4.85 -6.77
C ILE A 112 -15.61 4.16 -8.06
N HIS A 113 -16.52 3.99 -9.01
CA HIS A 113 -16.24 3.47 -10.35
C HIS A 113 -15.93 4.63 -11.29
N ARG A 114 -14.63 4.81 -11.56
CA ARG A 114 -14.14 5.86 -12.43
C ARG A 114 -13.20 5.25 -13.48
N PRO A 115 -13.17 5.79 -14.69
CA PRO A 115 -12.19 5.37 -15.69
C PRO A 115 -10.77 5.74 -15.24
N ALA A 116 -9.78 4.97 -15.68
CA ALA A 116 -8.39 5.38 -15.60
C ALA A 116 -8.16 6.65 -16.41
N PRO A 117 -7.16 7.48 -16.03
CA PRO A 117 -6.75 8.61 -16.85
C PRO A 117 -6.42 8.20 -18.28
N SER A 118 -6.80 9.02 -19.25
CA SER A 118 -6.51 8.77 -20.66
C SER A 118 -5.00 8.82 -20.93
N TYR A 119 -4.57 8.23 -22.04
CA TYR A 119 -3.15 8.26 -22.43
C TYR A 119 -2.58 9.68 -22.53
N GLU A 120 -3.39 10.65 -22.96
CA GLU A 120 -2.99 12.03 -23.09
C GLU A 120 -2.82 12.78 -21.74
N GLU A 121 -3.50 12.31 -20.71
CA GLU A 121 -3.45 12.88 -19.37
C GLU A 121 -2.30 12.34 -18.54
N GLN A 122 -1.77 11.16 -18.90
CA GLN A 122 -0.70 10.52 -18.13
C GLN A 122 0.64 11.19 -18.36
N GLU A 123 1.42 11.25 -17.28
CA GLU A 123 2.82 11.67 -17.30
C GLU A 123 3.71 10.44 -17.02
N PRO A 124 4.88 10.33 -17.69
CA PRO A 124 5.79 9.22 -17.43
C PRO A 124 6.35 9.26 -16.00
N ALA A 125 6.39 8.11 -15.34
CA ALA A 125 6.97 7.96 -14.00
C ALA A 125 8.51 7.94 -14.07
N THR A 126 9.12 9.10 -14.24
CA THR A 126 10.57 9.29 -14.38
C THR A 126 11.21 10.00 -13.18
N GLU A 127 10.40 10.56 -12.30
CA GLU A 127 10.88 11.23 -11.10
C GLU A 127 10.90 10.28 -9.90
N ILE A 128 11.96 10.41 -9.08
CA ILE A 128 12.05 9.69 -7.81
C ILE A 128 11.18 10.42 -6.79
N LEU A 129 10.34 9.67 -6.08
CA LEU A 129 9.75 10.12 -4.83
C LEU A 129 10.78 9.91 -3.71
N GLU A 130 11.48 10.96 -3.34
CA GLU A 130 12.46 10.90 -2.26
C GLU A 130 11.75 10.69 -0.92
N THR A 131 12.03 9.55 -0.29
CA THR A 131 11.37 9.16 0.96
C THR A 131 12.12 9.60 2.21
N GLY A 132 13.40 9.94 2.07
CA GLY A 132 14.30 10.23 3.18
C GLY A 132 14.72 8.99 3.98
N ILE A 133 14.40 7.80 3.49
CA ILE A 133 14.79 6.52 4.07
C ILE A 133 15.90 5.92 3.23
N LYS A 134 17.11 5.85 3.79
CA LYS A 134 18.33 5.48 3.07
C LYS A 134 18.21 4.21 2.24
N VAL A 135 17.74 3.13 2.84
CA VAL A 135 17.66 1.84 2.15
C VAL A 135 16.65 1.85 1.02
N VAL A 136 15.53 2.55 1.18
CA VAL A 136 14.51 2.68 0.13
C VAL A 136 15.06 3.51 -1.01
N ASP A 137 15.52 4.72 -0.73
CA ASP A 137 15.95 5.66 -1.77
C ASP A 137 17.18 5.18 -2.54
N LEU A 138 18.07 4.43 -1.89
CA LEU A 138 19.27 3.90 -2.54
C LEU A 138 19.00 2.64 -3.36
N ILE A 139 18.31 1.65 -2.77
CA ILE A 139 18.22 0.27 -3.29
C ILE A 139 16.96 0.03 -4.11
N CYS A 140 15.82 0.51 -3.63
CA CYS A 140 14.53 0.32 -4.29
C CYS A 140 13.76 1.65 -4.40
N PRO A 141 14.33 2.67 -5.08
CA PRO A 141 13.73 3.99 -5.14
C PRO A 141 12.32 3.94 -5.71
N TYR A 142 11.43 4.72 -5.12
CA TYR A 142 10.03 4.80 -5.54
C TYR A 142 9.88 5.80 -6.67
N ALA A 143 9.20 5.39 -7.73
CA ALA A 143 8.81 6.31 -8.79
C ALA A 143 7.59 7.12 -8.34
N LYS A 144 7.62 8.41 -8.54
CA LYS A 144 6.44 9.28 -8.36
C LYS A 144 5.34 8.85 -9.32
N GLY A 145 4.17 8.53 -8.80
CA GLY A 145 3.09 7.92 -9.58
C GLY A 145 3.26 6.42 -9.83
N GLY A 146 4.26 5.79 -9.23
CA GLY A 146 4.52 4.37 -9.32
C GLY A 146 3.72 3.53 -8.33
N LYS A 147 3.75 2.23 -8.56
CA LYS A 147 3.09 1.22 -7.73
C LYS A 147 4.15 0.37 -7.04
N ILE A 148 4.16 0.42 -5.72
CA ILE A 148 5.16 -0.26 -4.89
C ILE A 148 4.49 -1.41 -4.15
N GLY A 149 5.03 -2.61 -4.28
CA GLY A 149 4.66 -3.75 -3.45
C GLY A 149 5.47 -3.79 -2.17
N LEU A 150 4.79 -3.87 -1.04
CA LEU A 150 5.42 -4.03 0.27
C LEU A 150 5.18 -5.44 0.77
N PHE A 151 6.26 -6.20 0.92
CA PHE A 151 6.26 -7.59 1.37
C PHE A 151 6.84 -7.68 2.77
N GLY A 152 6.27 -8.50 3.60
CA GLY A 152 6.81 -8.75 4.94
C GLY A 152 5.80 -9.47 5.82
N GLY A 153 6.31 -10.38 6.64
CA GLY A 153 5.52 -11.08 7.64
C GLY A 153 5.13 -10.17 8.81
N ALA A 154 4.48 -10.76 9.80
CA ALA A 154 4.13 -10.04 11.02
C ALA A 154 5.39 -9.68 11.83
N GLY A 155 5.41 -8.50 12.44
CA GLY A 155 6.44 -8.08 13.38
C GLY A 155 7.77 -7.59 12.76
N VAL A 156 7.79 -7.33 11.45
CA VAL A 156 8.99 -6.81 10.76
C VAL A 156 9.03 -5.28 10.62
N GLY A 157 8.08 -4.57 11.21
CA GLY A 157 8.03 -3.11 11.20
C GLY A 157 7.30 -2.49 10.00
N LYS A 158 6.42 -3.24 9.34
CA LYS A 158 5.62 -2.74 8.19
C LYS A 158 4.86 -1.45 8.53
N THR A 159 4.10 -1.46 9.62
CA THR A 159 3.28 -0.32 10.05
C THR A 159 4.13 0.92 10.35
N VAL A 160 5.26 0.74 11.02
CA VAL A 160 6.18 1.85 11.36
C VAL A 160 6.79 2.46 10.09
N LEU A 161 7.14 1.62 9.11
CA LEU A 161 7.63 2.09 7.82
C LEU A 161 6.55 2.90 7.08
N ILE A 162 5.31 2.42 7.06
CA ILE A 162 4.17 3.15 6.45
C ILE A 162 3.99 4.52 7.12
N MET A 163 3.99 4.57 8.44
CA MET A 163 3.85 5.84 9.18
C MET A 163 4.99 6.80 8.89
N GLU A 164 6.22 6.32 8.79
CA GLU A 164 7.36 7.18 8.44
C GLU A 164 7.26 7.73 7.02
N LEU A 165 6.81 6.90 6.06
CA LEU A 165 6.55 7.37 4.70
C LEU A 165 5.49 8.48 4.67
N ILE A 166 4.39 8.30 5.39
CA ILE A 166 3.33 9.33 5.51
C ILE A 166 3.90 10.61 6.12
N ASN A 167 4.63 10.48 7.22
CA ASN A 167 5.23 11.61 7.91
C ASN A 167 6.21 12.40 7.00
N ASN A 168 7.07 11.69 6.30
CA ASN A 168 8.08 12.30 5.44
C ASN A 168 7.45 12.96 4.21
N VAL A 169 6.46 12.32 3.58
CA VAL A 169 5.73 12.93 2.46
C VAL A 169 4.97 14.20 2.92
N ALA A 170 4.31 14.15 4.07
CA ALA A 170 3.59 15.30 4.60
C ALA A 170 4.52 16.48 4.93
N LYS A 171 5.67 16.21 5.56
CA LYS A 171 6.60 17.26 6.00
C LYS A 171 7.48 17.81 4.88
N GLN A 172 8.00 16.97 4.01
CA GLN A 172 8.98 17.37 3.00
C GLN A 172 8.35 17.75 1.68
N HIS A 173 7.24 17.11 1.32
CA HIS A 173 6.57 17.34 0.03
C HIS A 173 5.23 18.06 0.18
N GLY A 174 4.75 18.31 1.40
CA GLY A 174 3.44 18.92 1.65
C GLY A 174 2.26 18.05 1.14
N GLY A 175 2.53 16.78 0.86
CA GLY A 175 1.61 15.85 0.26
C GLY A 175 0.55 15.32 1.24
N ILE A 176 -0.48 14.74 0.65
CA ILE A 176 -1.61 14.11 1.34
C ILE A 176 -1.48 12.60 1.20
N SER A 177 -1.91 11.88 2.20
CA SER A 177 -1.98 10.42 2.18
C SER A 177 -3.40 9.93 2.31
N VAL A 178 -3.70 8.82 1.66
CA VAL A 178 -4.93 8.06 1.86
C VAL A 178 -4.53 6.64 2.27
N PHE A 179 -5.03 6.18 3.39
CA PHE A 179 -4.82 4.82 3.86
C PHE A 179 -6.08 4.00 3.67
N THR A 180 -5.94 2.86 3.00
CA THR A 180 -7.03 1.93 2.76
C THR A 180 -6.73 0.60 3.44
N GLY A 181 -7.50 0.27 4.48
CA GLY A 181 -7.46 -1.03 5.15
C GLY A 181 -8.47 -1.98 4.51
N ASP A 182 -8.01 -3.00 3.82
CA ASP A 182 -8.83 -3.98 3.13
C ASP A 182 -8.79 -5.33 3.84
N GLY A 183 -9.88 -5.68 4.49
CA GLY A 183 -10.03 -6.94 5.22
C GLY A 183 -9.06 -7.09 6.40
N GLU A 184 -8.71 -5.99 7.04
CA GLU A 184 -7.78 -5.98 8.17
C GLU A 184 -8.50 -6.24 9.51
N ARG A 185 -7.72 -6.65 10.51
CA ARG A 185 -8.26 -6.85 11.86
C ARG A 185 -8.61 -5.50 12.47
N THR A 186 -9.80 -5.40 13.07
CA THR A 186 -10.28 -4.19 13.74
C THR A 186 -9.27 -3.62 14.73
N ARG A 187 -8.59 -4.50 15.47
CA ARG A 187 -7.57 -4.10 16.43
C ARG A 187 -6.39 -3.39 15.76
N GLU A 188 -5.86 -3.98 14.68
CA GLU A 188 -4.72 -3.42 13.96
C GLU A 188 -5.06 -2.05 13.35
N GLY A 189 -6.29 -1.91 12.80
CA GLY A 189 -6.77 -0.62 12.30
C GLY A 189 -6.92 0.45 13.39
N ASN A 190 -7.41 0.07 14.56
CA ASN A 190 -7.53 0.99 15.67
C ASN A 190 -6.17 1.38 16.28
N ASP A 191 -5.23 0.43 16.35
CA ASP A 191 -3.87 0.70 16.81
C ASP A 191 -3.17 1.66 15.83
N LEU A 192 -3.28 1.43 14.51
CA LEU A 192 -2.75 2.34 13.49
C LEU A 192 -3.34 3.75 13.60
N TYR A 193 -4.66 3.87 13.75
CA TYR A 193 -5.31 5.17 13.92
C TYR A 193 -4.78 5.94 15.15
N ARG A 194 -4.58 5.24 16.27
CA ARG A 194 -4.00 5.84 17.49
C ARG A 194 -2.56 6.29 17.27
N GLU A 195 -1.73 5.44 16.70
CA GLU A 195 -0.32 5.73 16.41
C GLU A 195 -0.20 6.92 15.46
N MET A 196 -1.04 7.00 14.41
CA MET A 196 -1.10 8.14 13.51
C MET A 196 -1.56 9.43 14.20
N THR A 197 -2.46 9.31 15.17
CA THR A 197 -2.94 10.44 15.98
C THR A 197 -1.84 10.95 16.90
N GLU A 198 -1.17 10.04 17.59
CA GLU A 198 -0.08 10.37 18.54
C GLU A 198 1.14 10.98 17.81
N SER A 199 1.47 10.48 16.64
CA SER A 199 2.55 11.04 15.79
C SER A 199 2.16 12.32 15.04
N GLY A 200 0.87 12.68 15.04
CA GLY A 200 0.35 13.88 14.38
C GLY A 200 0.19 13.79 12.87
N VAL A 201 0.48 12.63 12.26
CA VAL A 201 0.36 12.45 10.79
C VAL A 201 -1.08 12.31 10.31
N ILE A 202 -2.01 11.99 11.22
CA ILE A 202 -3.42 11.80 10.90
C ILE A 202 -4.06 13.02 10.22
N SER A 203 -3.64 14.22 10.58
CA SER A 203 -4.20 15.47 10.04
C SER A 203 -4.00 15.64 8.51
N LYS A 204 -3.08 14.90 7.93
CA LYS A 204 -2.78 14.87 6.49
C LYS A 204 -3.21 13.56 5.82
N THR A 205 -3.99 12.74 6.53
CA THR A 205 -4.36 11.41 6.07
C THR A 205 -5.86 11.21 6.13
N ALA A 206 -6.46 10.74 5.04
CA ALA A 206 -7.81 10.18 5.03
C ALA A 206 -7.72 8.65 5.14
N MET A 207 -8.58 8.04 5.94
CA MET A 207 -8.58 6.59 6.13
C MET A 207 -9.91 6.00 5.69
N VAL A 208 -9.85 4.91 4.93
CA VAL A 208 -11.02 4.10 4.57
C VAL A 208 -10.76 2.67 5.02
N TYR A 209 -11.67 2.12 5.79
CA TYR A 209 -11.47 0.84 6.45
C TYR A 209 -12.61 -0.13 6.20
N ASP A 210 -12.23 -1.38 5.99
CA ASP A 210 -13.10 -2.54 5.98
C ASP A 210 -12.50 -3.62 6.87
N GLN A 211 -13.34 -4.30 7.65
CA GLN A 211 -12.91 -5.31 8.60
C GLN A 211 -12.87 -6.69 7.95
N MET A 212 -12.05 -7.58 8.51
CA MET A 212 -11.89 -8.95 8.03
C MET A 212 -13.22 -9.75 8.01
N ASN A 213 -14.16 -9.42 8.89
CA ASN A 213 -15.48 -10.08 9.00
C ASN A 213 -16.55 -9.43 8.12
N GLU A 214 -16.25 -8.37 7.42
CA GLU A 214 -17.17 -7.75 6.47
C GLU A 214 -17.43 -8.68 5.27
N PRO A 215 -18.62 -8.58 4.64
CA PRO A 215 -18.93 -9.40 3.47
C PRO A 215 -17.99 -9.10 2.30
N PRO A 216 -17.85 -10.05 1.35
CA PRO A 216 -16.92 -9.90 0.24
C PRO A 216 -17.20 -8.67 -0.65
N GLY A 217 -18.46 -8.24 -0.74
CA GLY A 217 -18.79 -7.00 -1.47
C GLY A 217 -18.07 -5.77 -0.92
N ALA A 218 -18.00 -5.64 0.40
CA ALA A 218 -17.28 -4.55 1.05
C ALA A 218 -15.78 -4.61 0.74
N ARG A 219 -15.16 -5.77 0.95
CA ARG A 219 -13.74 -6.00 0.68
C ARG A 219 -13.34 -5.81 -0.79
N MET A 220 -14.27 -6.01 -1.73
CA MET A 220 -14.05 -5.72 -3.16
C MET A 220 -14.05 -4.23 -3.50
N ARG A 221 -14.63 -3.39 -2.65
CA ARG A 221 -14.90 -1.98 -2.99
C ARG A 221 -14.18 -0.96 -2.13
N VAL A 222 -13.72 -1.34 -0.94
CA VAL A 222 -13.01 -0.42 -0.04
C VAL A 222 -11.78 0.20 -0.69
N GLY A 223 -11.00 -0.58 -1.45
CA GLY A 223 -9.85 -0.10 -2.21
C GLY A 223 -10.22 0.97 -3.23
N LEU A 224 -11.35 0.80 -3.92
CA LEU A 224 -11.86 1.80 -4.87
C LEU A 224 -12.32 3.08 -4.17
N SER A 225 -12.88 2.97 -2.98
CA SER A 225 -13.31 4.13 -2.19
C SER A 225 -12.13 5.00 -1.79
N GLY A 226 -11.06 4.40 -1.26
CA GLY A 226 -9.84 5.12 -0.91
C GLY A 226 -9.15 5.71 -2.14
N LEU A 227 -9.06 4.96 -3.23
CA LEU A 227 -8.50 5.45 -4.49
C LEU A 227 -9.26 6.66 -5.03
N THR A 228 -10.59 6.66 -4.93
CA THR A 228 -11.42 7.78 -5.36
C THR A 228 -11.14 9.05 -4.54
N MET A 229 -10.95 8.93 -3.23
CA MET A 229 -10.54 10.04 -2.38
C MET A 229 -9.16 10.58 -2.78
N ALA A 230 -8.22 9.70 -3.10
CA ALA A 230 -6.88 10.07 -3.58
C ALA A 230 -6.93 10.79 -4.93
N GLU A 231 -7.76 10.33 -5.85
CA GLU A 231 -7.95 10.96 -7.18
C GLU A 231 -8.43 12.40 -7.08
N TYR A 232 -9.27 12.73 -6.12
CA TYR A 232 -9.71 14.12 -5.91
C TYR A 232 -8.52 15.05 -5.61
N PHE A 233 -7.64 14.65 -4.73
CA PHE A 233 -6.46 15.45 -4.39
C PHE A 233 -5.49 15.56 -5.57
N ARG A 234 -5.31 14.50 -6.36
CA ARG A 234 -4.51 14.54 -7.58
C ARG A 234 -5.12 15.46 -8.64
N ASP A 235 -6.39 15.28 -8.95
CA ASP A 235 -7.02 15.85 -10.15
C ASP A 235 -7.55 17.28 -9.92
N VAL A 236 -8.03 17.59 -8.72
CA VAL A 236 -8.64 18.88 -8.37
C VAL A 236 -7.69 19.77 -7.55
N LYS A 237 -6.97 19.19 -6.61
CA LYS A 237 -6.03 19.93 -5.75
C LYS A 237 -4.62 19.98 -6.32
N HIS A 238 -4.34 19.28 -7.40
CA HIS A 238 -3.04 19.23 -8.06
C HIS A 238 -1.90 18.82 -7.11
N GLN A 239 -2.17 17.81 -6.30
CA GLN A 239 -1.24 17.34 -5.28
C GLN A 239 -0.63 16.00 -5.63
N ASP A 240 0.50 15.73 -5.01
CA ASP A 240 1.10 14.41 -4.97
C ASP A 240 0.50 13.66 -3.79
N VAL A 241 -0.13 12.53 -4.06
CA VAL A 241 -0.85 11.72 -3.08
C VAL A 241 -0.13 10.41 -2.88
N LEU A 242 0.01 9.99 -1.63
CA LEU A 242 0.48 8.67 -1.26
C LEU A 242 -0.73 7.81 -0.87
N LEU A 243 -0.95 6.75 -1.63
CA LEU A 243 -2.05 5.80 -1.39
C LEU A 243 -1.50 4.49 -0.82
N PHE A 244 -1.97 4.14 0.37
CA PHE A 244 -1.69 2.83 0.97
C PHE A 244 -2.89 1.90 0.80
N ILE A 245 -2.61 0.66 0.42
CA ILE A 245 -3.60 -0.42 0.38
C ILE A 245 -3.06 -1.59 1.19
N ASP A 246 -3.67 -1.88 2.30
CA ASP A 246 -3.31 -3.00 3.17
C ASP A 246 -4.57 -3.84 3.45
N ASN A 247 -4.78 -4.93 2.78
CA ASN A 247 -3.89 -5.72 1.93
C ASN A 247 -4.55 -5.96 0.56
N ILE A 248 -3.84 -5.71 -0.53
CA ILE A 248 -4.39 -5.86 -1.90
C ILE A 248 -4.85 -7.30 -2.22
N PHE A 249 -4.30 -8.31 -1.55
CA PHE A 249 -4.74 -9.70 -1.71
C PHE A 249 -6.22 -9.88 -1.32
N ARG A 250 -6.71 -9.13 -0.33
CA ARG A 250 -8.11 -9.21 0.12
C ARG A 250 -9.10 -8.79 -0.95
N PHE A 251 -8.72 -7.82 -1.76
CA PHE A 251 -9.48 -7.41 -2.94
C PHE A 251 -9.70 -8.59 -3.90
N THR A 252 -8.64 -9.33 -4.24
CA THR A 252 -8.73 -10.48 -5.13
C THR A 252 -9.46 -11.66 -4.49
N GLN A 253 -9.22 -11.92 -3.22
CA GLN A 253 -9.88 -12.98 -2.46
C GLN A 253 -11.40 -12.76 -2.41
N ALA A 254 -11.84 -11.55 -2.11
CA ALA A 254 -13.27 -11.21 -2.09
C ALA A 254 -13.94 -11.41 -3.45
N GLY A 255 -13.26 -11.07 -4.53
CA GLY A 255 -13.73 -11.36 -5.90
C GLY A 255 -13.92 -12.85 -6.16
N SER A 256 -13.03 -13.70 -5.66
CA SER A 256 -13.16 -15.16 -5.79
C SER A 256 -14.33 -15.72 -5.01
N GLU A 257 -14.61 -15.19 -3.83
CA GLU A 257 -15.72 -15.63 -2.97
C GLU A 257 -17.09 -15.42 -3.62
N VAL A 258 -17.29 -14.33 -4.36
CA VAL A 258 -18.57 -14.06 -5.03
C VAL A 258 -18.65 -14.62 -6.45
N SER A 259 -17.55 -14.96 -7.07
CA SER A 259 -17.51 -15.33 -8.50
C SER A 259 -18.40 -16.52 -8.84
N ALA A 260 -18.37 -17.56 -8.02
CA ALA A 260 -19.22 -18.75 -8.20
C ALA A 260 -20.70 -18.41 -8.04
N LEU A 261 -21.03 -17.54 -7.09
CA LEU A 261 -22.44 -17.10 -6.85
C LEU A 261 -22.97 -16.22 -8.00
N LEU A 262 -22.08 -15.58 -8.75
CA LEU A 262 -22.41 -14.86 -9.98
C LEU A 262 -22.53 -15.79 -11.21
N GLY A 263 -22.35 -17.10 -11.04
CA GLY A 263 -22.45 -18.08 -12.11
C GLY A 263 -21.20 -18.12 -13.04
N ARG A 264 -20.07 -17.63 -12.59
CA ARG A 264 -18.80 -17.66 -13.36
C ARG A 264 -18.07 -18.97 -13.09
N MET A 265 -17.53 -19.57 -14.13
CA MET A 265 -16.66 -20.74 -13.98
C MET A 265 -15.33 -20.30 -13.37
N PRO A 266 -14.83 -21.02 -12.33
CA PRO A 266 -13.53 -20.68 -11.74
C PRO A 266 -12.38 -20.92 -12.73
N SER A 267 -11.37 -20.06 -12.64
CA SER A 267 -10.10 -20.21 -13.32
C SER A 267 -9.09 -21.01 -12.48
N ALA A 268 -7.80 -20.89 -12.78
CA ALA A 268 -6.75 -21.60 -12.03
C ALA A 268 -6.83 -21.34 -10.52
N VAL A 269 -6.61 -22.37 -9.72
CA VAL A 269 -6.60 -22.34 -8.25
C VAL A 269 -7.94 -21.85 -7.64
N GLY A 270 -9.02 -21.82 -8.41
CA GLY A 270 -10.35 -21.40 -7.95
C GLY A 270 -10.60 -19.88 -8.00
N TYR A 271 -9.68 -19.09 -8.54
CA TYR A 271 -9.88 -17.66 -8.70
C TYR A 271 -10.93 -17.32 -9.78
N GLN A 272 -11.45 -16.10 -9.71
CA GLN A 272 -12.36 -15.57 -10.72
C GLN A 272 -11.68 -15.44 -12.10
N PRO A 273 -12.41 -15.71 -13.19
CA PRO A 273 -11.85 -15.52 -14.54
C PRO A 273 -11.57 -14.05 -14.88
N THR A 274 -12.16 -13.13 -14.12
CA THR A 274 -12.03 -11.68 -14.25
C THR A 274 -10.90 -11.07 -13.42
N LEU A 275 -10.08 -11.90 -12.76
CA LEU A 275 -9.03 -11.44 -11.84
C LEU A 275 -8.12 -10.36 -12.44
N ALA A 276 -7.57 -10.62 -13.63
CA ALA A 276 -6.67 -9.68 -14.29
C ALA A 276 -7.38 -8.38 -14.69
N THR A 277 -8.63 -8.46 -15.12
CA THR A 277 -9.43 -7.28 -15.50
C THR A 277 -9.78 -6.44 -14.29
N GLU A 278 -10.18 -7.06 -13.19
CA GLU A 278 -10.53 -6.37 -11.93
C GLU A 278 -9.29 -5.68 -11.33
N MET A 279 -8.17 -6.39 -11.28
CA MET A 279 -6.91 -5.82 -10.80
C MET A 279 -6.43 -4.69 -11.72
N GLY A 280 -6.47 -4.87 -13.03
CA GLY A 280 -6.11 -3.85 -14.00
C GLY A 280 -6.96 -2.59 -13.88
N ALA A 281 -8.26 -2.72 -13.72
CA ALA A 281 -9.18 -1.58 -13.56
C ALA A 281 -8.85 -0.72 -12.31
N LEU A 282 -8.37 -1.34 -11.24
CA LEU A 282 -7.91 -0.62 -10.06
C LEU A 282 -6.53 0.00 -10.29
N GLN A 283 -5.58 -0.79 -10.75
CA GLN A 283 -4.17 -0.40 -10.84
C GLN A 283 -3.91 0.70 -11.88
N GLU A 284 -4.61 0.70 -13.00
CA GLU A 284 -4.44 1.71 -14.06
C GLU A 284 -4.92 3.12 -13.66
N ARG A 285 -5.73 3.24 -12.62
CA ARG A 285 -6.12 4.53 -12.03
C ARG A 285 -5.01 5.16 -11.20
N ILE A 286 -4.07 4.33 -10.72
CA ILE A 286 -2.94 4.75 -9.89
C ILE A 286 -1.79 5.16 -10.81
N THR A 287 -1.67 6.44 -11.08
CA THR A 287 -0.68 6.96 -12.01
C THR A 287 -0.43 8.47 -11.79
N SER A 288 0.65 8.97 -12.37
CA SER A 288 0.89 10.40 -12.52
C SER A 288 0.09 10.96 -13.69
N THR A 289 -0.45 12.14 -13.49
CA THR A 289 -1.11 12.93 -14.53
C THR A 289 -0.48 14.33 -14.60
N LYS A 290 -0.85 15.11 -15.61
CA LYS A 290 -0.44 16.52 -15.72
C LYS A 290 -0.87 17.38 -14.52
N ASN A 291 -1.85 16.92 -13.76
CA ASN A 291 -2.40 17.63 -12.60
C ASN A 291 -1.71 17.28 -11.29
N GLY A 292 -1.21 16.06 -11.15
CA GLY A 292 -0.61 15.57 -9.92
C GLY A 292 -0.32 14.07 -10.01
N SER A 293 0.04 13.45 -8.90
CA SER A 293 0.39 12.04 -8.89
C SER A 293 -0.31 11.26 -7.77
N ILE A 294 -0.53 9.98 -8.01
CA ILE A 294 -0.82 9.01 -6.96
C ILE A 294 0.28 7.96 -6.99
N THR A 295 1.05 7.90 -5.92
CA THR A 295 2.04 6.85 -5.68
C THR A 295 1.43 5.86 -4.69
N SER A 296 1.38 4.58 -5.03
CA SER A 296 0.79 3.58 -4.12
C SER A 296 1.84 2.69 -3.48
N VAL A 297 1.62 2.41 -2.20
CA VAL A 297 2.32 1.36 -1.46
C VAL A 297 1.28 0.32 -1.08
N GLN A 298 1.40 -0.86 -1.65
CA GLN A 298 0.44 -1.93 -1.53
C GLN A 298 1.06 -3.09 -0.77
N ALA A 299 0.51 -3.40 0.40
CA ALA A 299 0.90 -4.62 1.11
C ALA A 299 0.38 -5.83 0.33
N VAL A 300 1.27 -6.77 0.06
CA VAL A 300 0.95 -7.98 -0.71
C VAL A 300 1.15 -9.19 0.18
N TYR A 301 0.07 -9.92 0.42
CA TYR A 301 0.12 -11.24 1.03
C TYR A 301 0.35 -12.29 -0.06
N VAL A 302 1.27 -13.19 0.19
CA VAL A 302 1.61 -14.30 -0.72
C VAL A 302 1.16 -15.61 -0.06
N PRO A 303 0.08 -16.23 -0.55
CA PRO A 303 -0.40 -17.50 0.01
C PRO A 303 0.67 -18.59 -0.05
N ALA A 304 0.93 -19.25 1.09
CA ALA A 304 1.92 -20.32 1.22
C ALA A 304 3.34 -19.95 0.69
N ASP A 305 3.68 -18.66 0.66
CA ASP A 305 4.93 -18.14 0.09
C ASP A 305 5.13 -18.51 -1.39
N ASP A 306 4.04 -18.81 -2.11
CA ASP A 306 4.05 -19.18 -3.52
C ASP A 306 3.82 -17.96 -4.41
N LEU A 307 4.90 -17.41 -4.95
CA LEU A 307 4.87 -16.29 -5.87
C LEU A 307 4.21 -16.61 -7.24
N THR A 308 3.96 -17.88 -7.53
CA THR A 308 3.29 -18.32 -8.75
C THR A 308 1.78 -18.39 -8.61
N ASP A 309 1.25 -18.22 -7.39
CA ASP A 309 -0.19 -18.08 -7.16
C ASP A 309 -0.76 -16.95 -8.02
N PRO A 310 -1.92 -17.14 -8.69
CA PRO A 310 -2.47 -16.15 -9.61
C PRO A 310 -2.71 -14.76 -9.01
N ALA A 311 -3.05 -14.64 -7.74
CA ALA A 311 -3.31 -13.35 -7.12
C ALA A 311 -2.04 -12.50 -6.96
N PRO A 312 -0.98 -12.95 -6.28
CA PRO A 312 0.28 -12.20 -6.25
C PRO A 312 0.88 -12.04 -7.63
N ALA A 313 0.87 -13.06 -8.49
CA ALA A 313 1.43 -12.97 -9.84
C ALA A 313 0.78 -11.87 -10.67
N THR A 314 -0.55 -11.73 -10.60
CA THR A 314 -1.28 -10.65 -11.29
C THR A 314 -0.94 -9.28 -10.70
N THR A 315 -0.81 -9.19 -9.39
CA THR A 315 -0.40 -7.95 -8.71
C THR A 315 1.01 -7.53 -9.11
N PHE A 316 1.97 -8.46 -9.13
CA PHE A 316 3.37 -8.19 -9.50
C PHE A 316 3.51 -7.60 -10.90
N ALA A 317 2.65 -7.99 -11.84
CA ALA A 317 2.69 -7.47 -13.20
C ALA A 317 2.50 -5.95 -13.28
N HIS A 318 1.84 -5.35 -12.27
CA HIS A 318 1.59 -3.92 -12.19
C HIS A 318 2.62 -3.14 -11.36
N LEU A 319 3.47 -3.82 -10.59
CA LEU A 319 4.39 -3.15 -9.67
C LEU A 319 5.61 -2.56 -10.38
N ASP A 320 6.00 -1.37 -9.97
CA ASP A 320 7.20 -0.67 -10.43
C ASP A 320 8.39 -0.91 -9.50
N ALA A 321 8.13 -1.12 -8.23
CA ALA A 321 9.14 -1.46 -7.23
C ALA A 321 8.60 -2.45 -6.20
N THR A 322 9.50 -3.19 -5.57
CA THR A 322 9.19 -4.08 -4.46
C THR A 322 10.11 -3.79 -3.28
N THR A 323 9.52 -3.63 -2.11
CA THR A 323 10.23 -3.49 -0.84
C THR A 323 9.93 -4.72 0.00
N VAL A 324 10.97 -5.50 0.28
CA VAL A 324 10.87 -6.74 1.04
C VAL A 324 11.38 -6.50 2.46
N LEU A 325 10.51 -6.69 3.45
CA LEU A 325 10.88 -6.67 4.86
C LEU A 325 11.20 -8.09 5.33
N ASP A 326 12.41 -8.28 5.84
CA ASP A 326 12.94 -9.58 6.23
C ASP A 326 13.03 -9.75 7.75
N ARG A 327 12.59 -10.93 8.23
CA ARG A 327 12.62 -11.25 9.66
C ARG A 327 14.05 -11.51 10.18
N GLY A 328 14.93 -12.02 9.34
CA GLY A 328 16.33 -12.23 9.69
C GLY A 328 17.01 -10.91 9.97
N ILE A 329 16.78 -9.90 9.12
CA ILE A 329 17.30 -8.54 9.31
C ILE A 329 16.71 -7.90 10.56
N ALA A 330 15.40 -8.05 10.79
CA ALA A 330 14.74 -7.57 12.00
C ALA A 330 15.32 -8.21 13.27
N SER A 331 15.66 -9.50 13.23
CA SER A 331 16.26 -10.22 14.37
C SER A 331 17.67 -9.73 14.73
N LEU A 332 18.36 -9.10 13.78
CA LEU A 332 19.65 -8.42 14.02
C LEU A 332 19.50 -7.02 14.63
N GLY A 333 18.25 -6.57 14.87
CA GLY A 333 17.96 -5.23 15.37
C GLY A 333 18.18 -4.13 14.34
N ILE A 334 18.16 -4.46 13.05
CA ILE A 334 18.31 -3.51 11.94
C ILE A 334 16.92 -3.09 11.46
N TYR A 335 16.57 -1.84 11.67
CA TYR A 335 15.31 -1.24 11.23
C TYR A 335 15.54 0.06 10.42
N PRO A 336 14.80 0.30 9.31
CA PRO A 336 13.81 -0.62 8.74
C PRO A 336 14.45 -1.92 8.24
N ALA A 337 13.73 -3.02 8.45
CA ALA A 337 14.22 -4.36 8.13
C ALA A 337 14.11 -4.70 6.63
N VAL A 338 14.43 -3.76 5.77
CA VAL A 338 14.37 -3.91 4.31
C VAL A 338 15.51 -4.79 3.85
N ASP A 339 15.21 -5.86 3.10
CA ASP A 339 16.22 -6.68 2.46
C ASP A 339 16.76 -5.98 1.20
N PRO A 340 18.02 -5.56 1.20
CA PRO A 340 18.61 -4.84 0.07
C PRO A 340 18.92 -5.73 -1.14
N LEU A 341 18.88 -7.05 -0.99
CA LEU A 341 19.14 -8.01 -2.06
C LEU A 341 17.86 -8.46 -2.76
N ASP A 342 16.76 -8.59 -2.01
CA ASP A 342 15.46 -9.02 -2.54
C ASP A 342 14.55 -7.84 -2.94
N SER A 343 14.86 -6.63 -2.50
CA SER A 343 14.12 -5.43 -2.89
C SER A 343 14.61 -4.89 -4.24
N THR A 344 13.68 -4.46 -5.09
CA THR A 344 13.97 -4.04 -6.46
C THR A 344 13.19 -2.79 -6.87
N SER A 345 13.68 -2.07 -7.87
CA SER A 345 12.97 -0.97 -8.51
C SER A 345 13.28 -0.89 -9.99
N ARG A 346 12.25 -0.70 -10.81
CA ARG A 346 12.40 -0.54 -12.26
C ARG A 346 13.12 0.76 -12.65
N ILE A 347 13.01 1.79 -11.81
CA ILE A 347 13.68 3.07 -12.08
C ILE A 347 15.14 3.09 -11.65
N LEU A 348 15.65 2.04 -10.99
CA LEU A 348 17.07 1.94 -10.65
C LEU A 348 17.87 1.58 -11.91
N SER A 349 18.04 2.55 -12.78
CA SER A 349 18.84 2.48 -14.00
C SER A 349 19.66 3.76 -14.17
N PRO A 350 20.84 3.70 -14.82
CA PRO A 350 21.69 4.87 -14.98
C PRO A 350 21.00 6.04 -15.69
N GLU A 351 20.05 5.75 -16.58
CA GLU A 351 19.30 6.73 -17.38
C GLU A 351 18.31 7.54 -16.53
N VAL A 352 17.75 6.93 -15.46
CA VAL A 352 16.75 7.58 -14.61
C VAL A 352 17.37 8.17 -13.36
N VAL A 353 18.12 7.38 -12.59
CA VAL A 353 18.66 7.82 -11.30
C VAL A 353 20.03 8.46 -11.39
N GLY A 354 20.68 8.36 -12.54
CA GLY A 354 22.06 8.80 -12.75
C GLY A 354 23.08 7.74 -12.38
N LYS A 355 24.30 7.91 -12.92
CA LYS A 355 25.36 6.92 -12.78
C LYS A 355 25.84 6.74 -11.34
N ASP A 356 26.02 7.84 -10.60
CA ASP A 356 26.54 7.79 -9.24
C ASP A 356 25.63 7.01 -8.30
N HIS A 357 24.31 7.24 -8.39
CA HIS A 357 23.33 6.50 -7.61
C HIS A 357 23.33 5.02 -7.98
N TYR A 358 23.24 4.73 -9.28
CA TYR A 358 23.19 3.35 -9.78
C TYR A 358 24.44 2.56 -9.38
N ASP A 359 25.62 3.10 -9.63
CA ASP A 359 26.90 2.43 -9.32
C ASP A 359 27.04 2.19 -7.81
N THR A 360 26.63 3.17 -6.99
CA THR A 360 26.67 3.03 -5.52
C THR A 360 25.71 1.93 -5.03
N ALA A 361 24.47 1.92 -5.52
CA ALA A 361 23.49 0.90 -5.19
C ALA A 361 23.98 -0.52 -5.57
N ARG A 362 24.52 -0.65 -6.77
CA ARG A 362 25.08 -1.93 -7.24
C ARG A 362 26.29 -2.38 -6.43
N ALA A 363 27.18 -1.46 -6.08
CA ALA A 363 28.33 -1.78 -5.24
C ALA A 363 27.91 -2.24 -3.84
N VAL A 364 26.91 -1.61 -3.22
CA VAL A 364 26.31 -2.03 -1.96
C VAL A 364 25.72 -3.45 -2.08
N GLN A 365 24.94 -3.71 -3.09
CA GLN A 365 24.34 -5.03 -3.32
C GLN A 365 25.38 -6.12 -3.55
N GLN A 366 26.42 -5.87 -4.36
CA GLN A 366 27.49 -6.82 -4.62
C GLN A 366 28.27 -7.13 -3.34
N MET A 367 28.57 -6.12 -2.54
CA MET A 367 29.27 -6.30 -1.27
C MET A 367 28.45 -7.12 -0.27
N LEU A 368 27.16 -6.86 -0.14
CA LEU A 368 26.27 -7.62 0.73
C LEU A 368 26.03 -9.05 0.22
N GLN A 369 25.95 -9.23 -1.10
CA GLN A 369 25.86 -10.57 -1.70
C GLN A 369 27.11 -11.39 -1.42
N ARG A 370 28.29 -10.80 -1.61
CA ARG A 370 29.56 -11.47 -1.27
C ARG A 370 29.63 -11.84 0.20
N TYR A 371 29.20 -10.94 1.08
CA TYR A 371 29.12 -11.23 2.50
C TYR A 371 28.19 -12.41 2.82
N LYS A 372 27.02 -12.45 2.19
CA LYS A 372 26.08 -13.57 2.35
C LYS A 372 26.70 -14.92 1.94
N GLU A 373 27.43 -14.95 0.84
CA GLU A 373 28.14 -16.16 0.38
C GLU A 373 29.25 -16.61 1.34
N LEU A 374 29.91 -15.65 2.01
CA LEU A 374 30.97 -15.94 2.96
C LEU A 374 30.48 -16.33 4.37
N GLN A 375 29.20 -16.08 4.69
CA GLN A 375 28.67 -16.36 6.03
C GLN A 375 28.77 -17.82 6.44
N ASP A 376 28.51 -18.75 5.53
CA ASP A 376 28.67 -20.20 5.82
C ASP A 376 30.11 -20.58 6.08
N ILE A 377 31.03 -20.01 5.33
CA ILE A 377 32.46 -20.22 5.53
C ILE A 377 32.92 -19.67 6.90
N ILE A 378 32.46 -18.45 7.23
CA ILE A 378 32.75 -17.80 8.52
C ILE A 378 32.22 -18.63 9.70
N ALA A 379 30.99 -19.16 9.56
CA ALA A 379 30.34 -19.95 10.60
C ALA A 379 31.06 -21.29 10.88
N ILE A 380 31.63 -21.91 9.84
CA ILE A 380 32.28 -23.22 9.95
C ILE A 380 33.77 -23.08 10.27
N MET A 381 34.46 -22.19 9.58
CA MET A 381 35.96 -22.12 9.61
C MET A 381 36.48 -20.88 10.35
N GLY A 382 35.63 -19.90 10.62
CA GLY A 382 36.04 -18.63 11.24
C GLY A 382 36.53 -17.58 10.22
N MET A 383 36.73 -16.35 10.72
CA MET A 383 37.21 -15.22 9.92
C MET A 383 38.66 -15.37 9.44
N ASP A 384 39.48 -16.10 10.19
CA ASP A 384 40.92 -16.19 9.93
C ASP A 384 41.25 -16.95 8.63
N GLU A 385 40.36 -17.82 8.20
CA GLU A 385 40.51 -18.60 6.97
C GLU A 385 40.13 -17.83 5.69
N LEU A 386 39.61 -16.63 5.83
CA LEU A 386 39.27 -15.78 4.67
C LEU A 386 40.54 -15.15 4.08
N SER A 387 40.52 -14.89 2.78
CA SER A 387 41.51 -14.05 2.13
C SER A 387 41.47 -12.62 2.71
N GLU A 388 42.60 -11.90 2.63
CA GLU A 388 42.65 -10.51 3.11
C GLU A 388 41.63 -9.60 2.39
N GLU A 389 41.39 -9.85 1.12
CA GLU A 389 40.37 -9.15 0.33
C GLU A 389 38.95 -9.43 0.88
N ASP A 390 38.65 -10.70 1.17
CA ASP A 390 37.33 -11.08 1.74
C ASP A 390 37.16 -10.55 3.17
N LYS A 391 38.22 -10.48 3.97
CA LYS A 391 38.17 -9.85 5.31
C LYS A 391 37.80 -8.38 5.24
N ILE A 392 38.40 -7.65 4.31
CA ILE A 392 38.06 -6.23 4.06
C ILE A 392 36.61 -6.10 3.62
N THR A 393 36.18 -6.94 2.66
CA THR A 393 34.81 -6.95 2.17
C THR A 393 33.80 -7.23 3.28
N VAL A 394 34.05 -8.23 4.13
CA VAL A 394 33.18 -8.57 5.27
C VAL A 394 33.11 -7.42 6.28
N ASN A 395 34.21 -6.80 6.62
CA ASN A 395 34.23 -5.67 7.55
C ASN A 395 33.40 -4.47 7.02
N ARG A 396 33.56 -4.13 5.75
CA ARG A 396 32.80 -3.06 5.12
C ARG A 396 31.33 -3.44 4.96
N ALA A 397 31.03 -4.68 4.57
CA ALA A 397 29.66 -5.18 4.44
C ALA A 397 28.88 -5.11 5.76
N ARG A 398 29.50 -5.43 6.88
CA ARG A 398 28.90 -5.29 8.20
C ARG A 398 28.58 -3.84 8.55
N LYS A 399 29.48 -2.91 8.21
CA LYS A 399 29.25 -1.48 8.36
C LYS A 399 28.10 -0.99 7.49
N VAL A 400 28.09 -1.40 6.21
CA VAL A 400 27.00 -1.10 5.26
C VAL A 400 25.68 -1.62 5.78
N GLN A 401 25.60 -2.86 6.22
CA GLN A 401 24.39 -3.48 6.75
C GLN A 401 23.83 -2.70 7.95
N ARG A 402 24.68 -2.33 8.89
CA ARG A 402 24.27 -1.53 10.05
C ARG A 402 23.90 -0.12 9.68
N PHE A 403 24.59 0.48 8.72
CA PHE A 403 24.31 1.84 8.25
C PHE A 403 23.02 1.95 7.40
N LEU A 404 22.51 0.84 6.88
CA LEU A 404 21.17 0.78 6.28
C LEU A 404 20.07 0.98 7.32
N SER A 405 20.33 0.77 8.59
CA SER A 405 19.40 1.14 9.66
C SER A 405 19.27 2.66 9.77
N GLN A 406 18.11 3.11 10.24
CA GLN A 406 17.81 4.53 10.36
C GLN A 406 16.79 4.76 11.47
N PRO A 407 17.01 5.75 12.37
CA PRO A 407 15.99 6.09 13.33
C PRO A 407 14.85 6.85 12.66
N PHE A 408 13.63 6.42 12.94
CA PHE A 408 12.42 7.03 12.42
C PHE A 408 11.84 8.04 13.40
N GLU A 409 11.31 9.14 12.88
CA GLU A 409 10.69 10.19 13.67
C GLU A 409 9.43 9.67 14.38
N VAL A 410 8.62 8.87 13.70
CA VAL A 410 7.42 8.26 14.28
C VAL A 410 7.71 7.25 15.37
N ALA A 411 8.93 6.76 15.47
CA ALA A 411 9.36 5.79 16.48
C ALA A 411 10.19 6.39 17.64
N GLU A 412 10.42 7.70 17.66
CA GLU A 412 11.25 8.37 18.69
C GLU A 412 10.81 8.03 20.12
N GLN A 413 9.50 8.03 20.37
CA GLN A 413 8.95 7.76 21.69
C GLN A 413 9.25 6.34 22.19
N PHE A 414 9.38 5.39 21.29
CA PHE A 414 9.61 3.98 21.61
C PHE A 414 11.08 3.61 21.65
N THR A 415 11.89 4.23 20.79
CA THR A 415 13.30 3.88 20.59
C THR A 415 14.24 4.78 21.39
N GLY A 416 13.82 6.00 21.72
CA GLY A 416 14.65 7.02 22.33
C GLY A 416 15.69 7.64 21.39
N TYR A 417 15.72 7.23 20.10
CA TYR A 417 16.58 7.84 19.09
C TYR A 417 15.84 8.97 18.40
N GLN A 418 16.53 10.09 18.21
CA GLN A 418 15.99 11.18 17.40
C GLN A 418 15.92 10.74 15.93
N GLY A 419 14.73 10.87 15.32
CA GLY A 419 14.49 10.52 13.92
C GLY A 419 15.33 11.35 12.94
N ARG A 420 15.61 10.75 11.80
CA ARG A 420 16.41 11.36 10.74
C ARG A 420 15.73 11.18 9.38
N TYR A 421 15.48 12.29 8.72
CA TYR A 421 15.25 12.33 7.29
C TYR A 421 16.60 12.50 6.60
N VAL A 422 16.97 11.58 5.72
CA VAL A 422 18.27 11.61 5.03
C VAL A 422 18.06 11.90 3.55
N PRO A 423 18.48 13.07 3.05
CA PRO A 423 18.41 13.38 1.62
C PRO A 423 19.18 12.35 0.80
N LEU A 424 18.66 12.01 -0.38
CA LEU A 424 19.25 11.00 -1.27
C LEU A 424 20.72 11.27 -1.57
N LYS A 425 21.07 12.55 -1.80
CA LYS A 425 22.46 12.97 -2.06
C LYS A 425 23.41 12.60 -0.90
N GLU A 426 22.94 12.80 0.33
CA GLU A 426 23.72 12.42 1.53
C GLU A 426 23.83 10.91 1.69
N THR A 427 22.77 10.17 1.36
CA THR A 427 22.79 8.71 1.35
C THR A 427 23.85 8.19 0.37
N ILE A 428 23.84 8.67 -0.87
CA ILE A 428 24.80 8.25 -1.90
C ILE A 428 26.23 8.55 -1.44
N ARG A 429 26.50 9.78 -0.99
CA ARG A 429 27.84 10.18 -0.49
C ARG A 429 28.30 9.28 0.65
N SER A 430 27.44 9.06 1.63
CA SER A 430 27.78 8.27 2.82
C SER A 430 28.16 6.82 2.46
N PHE A 431 27.38 6.17 1.62
CA PHE A 431 27.68 4.80 1.18
C PHE A 431 28.94 4.74 0.30
N GLN A 432 29.16 5.71 -0.57
CA GLN A 432 30.40 5.81 -1.36
C GLN A 432 31.63 5.87 -0.46
N GLU A 433 31.60 6.64 0.60
CA GLU A 433 32.71 6.76 1.55
C GLU A 433 32.96 5.47 2.32
N ILE A 434 31.91 4.76 2.73
CA ILE A 434 32.05 3.46 3.41
C ILE A 434 32.66 2.42 2.48
N ILE A 435 32.15 2.31 1.26
CA ILE A 435 32.63 1.36 0.25
C ILE A 435 34.08 1.63 -0.13
N ALA A 436 34.46 2.91 -0.26
CA ALA A 436 35.84 3.32 -0.56
C ALA A 436 36.82 3.08 0.58
N GLY A 437 36.36 2.70 1.78
CA GLY A 437 37.19 2.40 2.92
C GLY A 437 37.67 3.61 3.70
N LYS A 438 37.13 4.81 3.48
CA LYS A 438 37.54 6.01 4.23
C LYS A 438 37.33 5.88 5.75
N HIS A 439 36.40 5.02 6.16
CA HIS A 439 36.00 4.83 7.55
C HIS A 439 36.30 3.42 8.06
N ASP A 440 37.26 2.72 7.47
CA ASP A 440 37.64 1.34 7.86
C ASP A 440 38.13 1.28 9.31
N HIS A 441 38.72 2.36 9.85
CA HIS A 441 39.19 2.47 11.22
C HIS A 441 38.10 2.59 12.28
N ILE A 442 36.86 2.91 11.89
CA ILE A 442 35.73 3.08 12.81
C ILE A 442 35.07 1.71 13.04
N PRO A 443 34.85 1.28 14.30
CA PRO A 443 34.15 0.03 14.60
C PRO A 443 32.69 0.03 14.04
N GLU A 444 32.24 -1.16 13.64
CA GLU A 444 30.89 -1.33 13.01
C GLU A 444 29.73 -0.88 13.90
N SER A 445 29.90 -0.90 15.23
CA SER A 445 28.85 -0.48 16.17
C SER A 445 28.45 0.99 16.04
N TYR A 446 29.33 1.85 15.58
CA TYR A 446 29.02 3.27 15.37
C TYR A 446 28.13 3.56 14.17
N PHE A 447 27.93 2.59 13.28
CA PHE A 447 27.14 2.74 12.07
C PHE A 447 25.65 2.46 12.27
N LEU A 448 25.27 1.91 13.43
CA LEU A 448 23.87 1.57 13.72
C LEU A 448 23.05 2.82 14.06
N TYR A 449 21.85 2.92 13.45
CA TYR A 449 20.89 4.03 13.64
C TYR A 449 21.48 5.43 13.48
N LYS A 450 22.24 5.63 12.42
CA LYS A 450 22.77 6.93 12.01
C LYS A 450 22.06 7.45 10.76
N GLY A 451 21.96 8.76 10.64
CA GLY A 451 21.44 9.41 9.44
C GLY A 451 22.52 9.51 8.36
N SER A 452 23.56 10.31 8.58
CA SER A 452 24.66 10.50 7.65
C SER A 452 25.96 9.89 8.18
N ILE A 453 26.95 9.76 7.29
CA ILE A 453 28.29 9.33 7.68
C ILE A 453 28.97 10.30 8.66
N ASP A 454 28.63 11.59 8.58
CA ASP A 454 29.17 12.59 9.47
C ASP A 454 28.79 12.33 10.94
N GLU A 455 27.55 11.85 11.17
CA GLU A 455 27.11 11.43 12.52
C GLU A 455 27.91 10.23 13.06
N VAL A 456 28.34 9.33 12.19
CA VAL A 456 29.21 8.21 12.56
C VAL A 456 30.57 8.72 13.01
N VAL A 457 31.19 9.61 12.24
CA VAL A 457 32.48 10.23 12.53
C VAL A 457 32.43 11.04 13.82
N GLU A 458 31.39 11.84 14.00
CA GLU A 458 31.20 12.62 15.22
C GLU A 458 31.05 11.74 16.47
N ALA A 459 30.27 10.66 16.38
CA ALA A 459 30.10 9.75 17.49
C ALA A 459 31.42 9.07 17.88
N TYR A 460 32.19 8.62 16.88
CA TYR A 460 33.51 8.02 17.12
C TYR A 460 34.47 9.01 17.76
N ASN A 461 34.56 10.24 17.25
CA ASN A 461 35.47 11.27 17.77
C ASN A 461 35.12 11.78 19.19
N LYS A 462 33.84 11.63 19.61
CA LYS A 462 33.44 11.99 20.98
C LYS A 462 33.82 10.96 22.04
N GLU A 463 34.03 9.71 21.64
CA GLU A 463 34.36 8.61 22.54
C GLU A 463 35.84 8.23 22.44
N ALA A 464 36.57 8.66 21.41
CA ALA A 464 38.02 8.48 21.25
C ALA A 464 38.79 9.60 21.96
#